data_cd0a3ea740a90f03dc9e3a8839205f30
#
_entry.id   cd0a3ea740a90f03dc9e3a8839205f30
#
_cell.length_a   1.000
_cell.length_b   1.000
_cell.length_c   1.000
_cell.angle_alpha   90.00
_cell.angle_beta   90.00
_cell.angle_gamma   90.00
#
_symmetry.space_group_name_H-M   'P 1'
#
loop_
_entity.id
_entity.type
_entity.pdbx_description
1 polymer ?
#
loop_
_entity_poly.entity_id
_entity_poly.type
_entity_poly.pdbx_seq_one_letter_code
_entity_poly.pdbx_strand_id
1 'polypeptide(L)' 'MSKWRDTDYSNIVIGGSDDTDVVMTSVEAAEYLKMHVKTVCRLAKERKIPAKKVGSEWRFLKSVLDKWLAQEVV' A
#
# COMPACT_ATOMS: atom_id res chain seq x y z
N MET A 1 10.08 -6.68 -12.86
CA MET A 1 9.21 -7.17 -11.81
C MET A 1 9.32 -6.34 -10.56
N SER A 2 8.21 -5.99 -9.99
CA SER A 2 8.21 -5.15 -8.80
C SER A 2 8.57 -5.95 -7.56
N LYS A 3 9.48 -5.42 -6.76
CA LYS A 3 9.82 -6.08 -5.51
C LYS A 3 8.68 -6.06 -4.50
N TRP A 4 7.67 -5.25 -4.76
CA TRP A 4 6.54 -5.17 -3.85
C TRP A 4 5.66 -6.40 -3.88
N ARG A 5 5.77 -7.18 -4.94
CA ARG A 5 4.93 -8.37 -5.05
C ARG A 5 5.25 -9.39 -3.99
N ASP A 6 6.52 -9.48 -3.61
CA ASP A 6 6.95 -10.46 -2.63
C ASP A 6 7.25 -9.84 -1.28
N THR A 7 6.91 -8.58 -1.11
CA THR A 7 7.20 -7.90 0.13
C THR A 7 6.33 -8.43 1.24
N ASP A 8 6.98 -8.82 2.32
CA ASP A 8 6.28 -9.23 3.53
C ASP A 8 6.18 -8.00 4.43
N TYR A 9 5.03 -7.40 4.43
CA TYR A 9 4.85 -6.16 5.17
C TYR A 9 4.96 -6.35 6.67
N SER A 10 4.87 -7.59 7.15
CA SER A 10 5.05 -7.81 8.57
C SER A 10 6.48 -7.52 9.01
N ASN A 11 7.40 -7.47 8.07
CA ASN A 11 8.78 -7.12 8.37
C ASN A 11 9.04 -5.62 8.34
N ILE A 12 8.06 -4.86 7.93
CA ILE A 12 8.20 -3.42 7.91
C ILE A 12 7.95 -2.90 9.31
N VAL A 13 8.93 -2.23 9.85
CA VAL A 13 8.79 -1.68 11.19
C VAL A 13 7.89 -0.46 11.12
N ILE A 14 6.69 -0.62 11.62
CA ILE A 14 5.72 0.44 11.62
C ILE A 14 5.57 0.94 13.03
N GLY A 15 5.79 2.19 13.22
CA GLY A 15 5.59 2.76 14.53
C GLY A 15 6.61 2.35 15.55
N GLY A 16 7.48 1.45 15.20
CA GLY A 16 8.55 1.10 16.13
C GLY A 16 9.38 2.32 16.43
N SER A 17 9.64 3.10 15.42
CA SER A 17 10.41 4.31 15.61
C SER A 17 9.87 5.45 14.77
N ASP A 18 8.86 5.19 14.00
CA ASP A 18 8.39 6.17 13.03
C ASP A 18 6.90 6.37 13.18
N ASP A 19 6.55 7.50 13.80
CA ASP A 19 5.16 7.84 14.03
C ASP A 19 4.50 8.42 12.79
N THR A 20 5.26 8.61 11.73
CA THR A 20 4.72 9.25 10.53
C THR A 20 4.05 8.28 9.59
N ASP A 21 4.22 6.99 9.80
CA ASP A 21 3.55 6.03 8.97
C ASP A 21 2.05 6.09 9.23
N VAL A 22 1.32 6.12 8.14
CA VAL A 22 -0.13 6.19 8.18
C VAL A 22 -0.69 4.93 7.56
N VAL A 23 -1.56 4.27 8.29
CA VAL A 23 -2.26 3.10 7.77
C VAL A 23 -3.56 3.58 7.15
N MET A 24 -3.75 3.25 5.89
CA MET A 24 -4.91 3.72 5.15
C MET A 24 -5.80 2.58 4.73
N THR A 25 -7.10 2.86 4.70
CA THR A 25 -8.07 1.93 4.14
C THR A 25 -8.02 2.02 2.62
N SER A 26 -8.79 1.13 1.96
CA SER A 26 -8.87 1.18 0.51
C SER A 26 -9.38 2.54 0.03
N VAL A 27 -10.38 3.05 0.71
CA VAL A 27 -10.96 4.34 0.32
C VAL A 27 -9.94 5.45 0.48
N GLU A 28 -9.24 5.44 1.61
CA GLU A 28 -8.24 6.47 1.86
C GLU A 28 -7.09 6.37 0.87
N ALA A 29 -6.65 5.16 0.57
CA ALA A 29 -5.58 4.97 -0.41
C ALA A 29 -6.04 5.43 -1.80
N ALA A 30 -7.28 5.15 -2.15
CA ALA A 30 -7.81 5.57 -3.43
C ALA A 30 -7.81 7.08 -3.54
N GLU A 31 -8.21 7.76 -2.50
CA GLU A 31 -8.21 9.21 -2.49
C GLU A 31 -6.78 9.75 -2.56
N TYR A 32 -5.89 9.12 -1.83
CA TYR A 32 -4.50 9.54 -1.82
C TYR A 32 -3.86 9.38 -3.20
N LEU A 33 -4.19 8.28 -3.87
CA LEU A 33 -3.62 7.99 -5.17
C LEU A 33 -4.43 8.60 -6.32
N LYS A 34 -5.55 9.25 -6.01
CA LYS A 34 -6.42 9.83 -7.02
C LYS A 34 -6.96 8.77 -7.96
N MET A 35 -7.37 7.64 -7.41
CA MET A 35 -7.89 6.53 -8.17
C MET A 35 -9.23 6.11 -7.63
N HIS A 36 -9.95 5.34 -8.44
CA HIS A 36 -11.20 4.77 -7.98
C HIS A 36 -10.92 3.65 -6.99
N VAL A 37 -11.75 3.55 -5.95
CA VAL A 37 -11.53 2.56 -4.91
C VAL A 37 -11.57 1.13 -5.46
N LYS A 38 -12.44 0.88 -6.43
CA LYS A 38 -12.50 -0.45 -7.02
C LYS A 38 -11.21 -0.80 -7.73
N THR A 39 -10.60 0.17 -8.38
CA THR A 39 -9.33 -0.05 -9.05
C THR A 39 -8.23 -0.36 -8.04
N VAL A 40 -8.22 0.38 -6.93
CA VAL A 40 -7.22 0.14 -5.89
C VAL A 40 -7.36 -1.27 -5.32
N CYS A 41 -8.58 -1.68 -5.04
CA CYS A 41 -8.82 -3.02 -4.52
C CYS A 41 -8.41 -4.09 -5.52
N ARG A 42 -8.69 -3.88 -6.79
CA ARG A 42 -8.29 -4.84 -7.81
C ARG A 42 -6.79 -4.94 -7.91
N LEU A 43 -6.11 -3.81 -7.91
CA LEU A 43 -4.66 -3.81 -7.98
C LEU A 43 -4.03 -4.45 -6.75
N ALA A 44 -4.62 -4.24 -5.58
CA ALA A 44 -4.13 -4.88 -4.37
C ALA A 44 -4.30 -6.39 -4.46
N LYS A 45 -5.44 -6.82 -4.97
CA LYS A 45 -5.71 -8.25 -5.12
C LYS A 45 -4.76 -8.88 -6.13
N GLU A 46 -4.41 -8.15 -7.18
CA GLU A 46 -3.50 -8.63 -8.20
C GLU A 46 -2.05 -8.42 -7.83
N ARG A 47 -1.80 -7.86 -6.66
CA ARG A 47 -0.45 -7.62 -6.16
C ARG A 47 0.33 -6.65 -7.01
N LYS A 48 -0.37 -5.72 -7.63
CA LYS A 48 0.27 -4.68 -8.44
C LYS A 48 0.50 -3.42 -7.64
N ILE A 49 -0.04 -3.37 -6.44
CA ILE A 49 0.14 -2.24 -5.54
C ILE A 49 0.44 -2.81 -4.16
N PRO A 50 1.37 -2.22 -3.41
CA PRO A 50 1.73 -2.76 -2.10
C PRO A 50 0.60 -2.58 -1.10
N ALA A 51 0.12 -3.70 -0.59
CA ALA A 51 -0.97 -3.71 0.35
C ALA A 51 -0.94 -4.99 1.15
N LYS A 52 -1.59 -4.97 2.30
CA LYS A 52 -1.74 -6.16 3.11
C LYS A 52 -3.21 -6.36 3.44
N LYS A 53 -3.65 -7.58 3.29
CA LYS A 53 -5.02 -7.91 3.65
C LYS A 53 -5.08 -8.26 5.12
N VAL A 54 -5.84 -7.48 5.86
CA VAL A 54 -6.01 -7.68 7.29
C VAL A 54 -7.46 -8.04 7.51
N GLY A 55 -7.70 -9.29 7.89
CA GLY A 55 -9.06 -9.77 7.93
C GLY A 55 -9.62 -9.82 6.52
N SER A 56 -10.70 -9.11 6.30
CA SER A 56 -11.32 -9.08 4.98
C SER A 56 -11.09 -7.76 4.26
N GLU A 57 -10.22 -6.91 4.79
CA GLU A 57 -10.02 -5.58 4.22
C GLU A 57 -8.57 -5.33 3.93
N TRP A 58 -8.33 -4.50 2.91
CA TRP A 58 -7.00 -4.11 2.54
C TRP A 58 -6.52 -2.94 3.37
N ARG A 59 -5.24 -2.97 3.70
CA ARG A 59 -4.60 -1.86 4.40
C ARG A 59 -3.35 -1.48 3.65
N PHE A 60 -3.07 -0.18 3.63
CA PHE A 60 -1.97 0.38 2.87
C PHE A 60 -1.15 1.27 3.79
N LEU A 61 0.15 1.28 3.59
CA LEU A 61 1.03 2.16 4.33
C LEU A 61 1.41 3.33 3.44
N LYS A 62 1.22 4.53 3.94
CA LYS A 62 1.49 5.72 3.14
C LYS A 62 2.94 5.76 2.68
N SER A 63 3.88 5.50 3.58
CA SER A 63 5.29 5.57 3.21
C SER A 63 5.64 4.54 2.14
N VAL A 64 5.01 3.38 2.20
CA VAL A 64 5.25 2.33 1.21
C VAL A 64 4.64 2.73 -0.12
N LEU A 65 3.46 3.32 -0.10
CA LEU A 65 2.84 3.81 -1.33
C LEU A 65 3.69 4.90 -1.97
N ASP A 66 4.24 5.78 -1.17
CA ASP A 66 5.09 6.84 -1.70
C ASP A 66 6.30 6.27 -2.41
N LYS A 67 6.92 5.28 -1.82
CA LYS A 67 8.08 4.66 -2.44
C LYS A 67 7.70 3.92 -3.71
N TRP A 68 6.56 3.26 -3.68
CA TRP A 68 6.06 2.55 -4.85
C TRP A 68 5.81 3.51 -6.00
N LEU A 69 5.18 4.64 -5.70
CA LEU A 69 4.92 5.64 -6.72
C LEU A 69 6.22 6.19 -7.32
N ALA A 70 7.19 6.43 -6.47
CA ALA A 70 8.46 6.96 -6.94
C ALA A 70 9.15 5.98 -7.89
N GLN A 71 9.03 4.70 -7.60
CA GLN A 71 9.64 3.69 -8.45
C GLN A 71 8.91 3.54 -9.77
N GLU A 72 7.59 3.69 -9.74
CA GLU A 72 6.80 3.51 -10.96
C GLU A 72 6.97 4.67 -11.92
N VAL A 73 7.40 5.79 -11.42
CA VAL A 73 7.53 6.98 -12.25
C VAL A 73 8.77 6.94 -13.14
N VAL A 74 9.71 6.15 -12.79
CA VAL A 74 10.98 6.08 -13.54
C VAL A 74 10.81 5.55 -14.98
#